data_e1d9619da15e9895a3ba20efa536b464
#
_entry.id   e1d9619da15e9895a3ba20efa536b464
#
_cell.length_a   1.000
_cell.length_b   1.000
_cell.length_c   1.000
_cell.angle_alpha   90.00
_cell.angle_beta   90.00
_cell.angle_gamma   90.00
#
_symmetry.space_group_name_H-M   'P 1'
#
loop_
_entity.id
_entity.type
_entity.pdbx_description
1 polymer ?
#
loop_
_entity_poly.entity_id
_entity_poly.type
_entity_poly.pdbx_seq_one_letter_code
_entity_poly.pdbx_strand_id
1 'polypeptide(L)'
;MAQDGTRILMLIDDEPAQRRLVGAIASRAGWRTIFAPDADSAIAMLATPEGLALDAIVLDHWVPGFDGAALIAAIRERRPALPILMLTAHTSVAIAVDAMRAGATDFLVKPIAPDRLLTALDAAVGSGASGGELRPLSEKISAPLAFDEIVGSVPRFRAALAIAAKAARARVPVLIEGESGVGKEVVADAIHAASPRAKNPLIAVNCGAIPQNLVESELFGHERGAFTGAFDRKIGRFQEADGGTLFLDEVGELPLDAQVKLLRVLQSGEIQPIGGRIIRDIDVRVIAATNKTLIDEVAAGRFREDLYYRLNVVQVTIPPLRDRRADIPALARHLLARIARQPGMRGLGITDDALSVLLSSAWPGNDRQLQN
;
A
#
# COMPACT_ATOMS: atom_id res chain seq x y z
N MET A 1 28.47 -26.00 -7.12
CA MET A 1 29.45 -25.31 -6.25
C MET A 1 29.66 -23.94 -6.86
N ALA A 2 28.85 -22.94 -6.49
CA ALA A 2 29.09 -21.54 -6.84
C ALA A 2 29.91 -20.94 -5.68
N GLN A 3 31.18 -20.76 -5.93
CA GLN A 3 32.12 -20.01 -5.12
C GLN A 3 32.12 -18.60 -5.71
N ASP A 4 31.46 -17.73 -5.07
CA ASP A 4 31.64 -16.31 -4.85
C ASP A 4 30.26 -15.72 -4.60
N GLY A 5 30.08 -15.04 -3.47
CA GLY A 5 28.80 -14.47 -3.05
C GLY A 5 28.32 -13.30 -3.91
N THR A 6 28.60 -13.33 -5.22
CA THR A 6 28.23 -12.30 -6.20
C THR A 6 26.79 -12.49 -6.62
N ARG A 7 25.91 -11.57 -6.26
CA ARG A 7 24.48 -11.56 -6.65
C ARG A 7 24.33 -11.34 -8.16
N ILE A 8 23.37 -12.04 -8.77
CA ILE A 8 23.13 -11.99 -10.22
C ILE A 8 21.82 -11.25 -10.51
N LEU A 9 21.92 -10.20 -11.32
CA LEU A 9 20.81 -9.38 -11.76
C LEU A 9 20.56 -9.58 -13.25
N MET A 10 19.35 -9.92 -13.66
CA MET A 10 18.91 -9.84 -15.07
C MET A 10 18.33 -8.46 -15.34
N LEU A 11 18.80 -7.80 -16.38
CA LEU A 11 18.26 -6.54 -16.87
C LEU A 11 17.58 -6.77 -18.22
N ILE A 12 16.28 -6.49 -18.28
CA ILE A 12 15.42 -6.63 -19.47
C ILE A 12 15.06 -5.24 -19.94
N ASP A 13 15.67 -4.79 -21.04
CA ASP A 13 15.51 -3.45 -21.59
C ASP A 13 16.02 -3.48 -23.03
N ASP A 14 15.30 -2.89 -23.98
CA ASP A 14 15.69 -2.87 -25.40
C ASP A 14 16.73 -1.79 -25.70
N GLU A 15 16.87 -0.78 -24.82
CA GLU A 15 17.77 0.35 -25.02
C GLU A 15 19.20 0.04 -24.53
N PRO A 16 20.22 -0.05 -25.44
CA PRO A 16 21.59 -0.37 -25.04
C PRO A 16 22.25 0.66 -24.09
N ALA A 17 21.84 1.93 -24.17
CA ALA A 17 22.36 2.98 -23.29
C ALA A 17 21.87 2.78 -21.85
N GLN A 18 20.61 2.46 -21.69
CA GLN A 18 19.98 2.19 -20.40
C GLN A 18 20.57 0.95 -19.74
N ARG A 19 20.73 -0.16 -20.52
CA ARG A 19 21.39 -1.37 -20.02
C ARG A 19 22.79 -1.09 -19.48
N ARG A 20 23.60 -0.28 -20.21
CA ARG A 20 24.94 0.11 -19.74
C ARG A 20 24.90 0.93 -18.46
N LEU A 21 23.96 1.88 -18.35
CA LEU A 21 23.82 2.74 -17.18
C LEU A 21 23.43 1.93 -15.95
N VAL A 22 22.34 1.18 -16.02
CA VAL A 22 21.83 0.35 -14.91
C VAL A 22 22.84 -0.74 -14.54
N GLY A 23 23.46 -1.38 -15.54
CA GLY A 23 24.51 -2.36 -15.33
C GLY A 23 25.74 -1.79 -14.63
N ALA A 24 26.18 -0.58 -14.98
CA ALA A 24 27.29 0.09 -14.30
C ALA A 24 26.97 0.45 -12.85
N ILE A 25 25.74 0.90 -12.57
CA ILE A 25 25.28 1.18 -11.20
C ILE A 25 25.28 -0.11 -10.37
N ALA A 26 24.68 -1.18 -10.88
CA ALA A 26 24.58 -2.47 -10.20
C ALA A 26 25.98 -3.10 -9.97
N SER A 27 26.87 -3.04 -10.95
CA SER A 27 28.24 -3.58 -10.83
C SER A 27 29.07 -2.90 -9.77
N ARG A 28 28.90 -1.58 -9.55
CA ARG A 28 29.56 -0.86 -8.46
C ARG A 28 29.13 -1.33 -7.07
N ALA A 29 27.95 -1.91 -6.97
CA ALA A 29 27.40 -2.48 -5.73
C ALA A 29 27.63 -3.99 -5.62
N GLY A 30 28.49 -4.58 -6.46
CA GLY A 30 28.87 -5.99 -6.39
C GLY A 30 27.88 -6.95 -7.08
N TRP A 31 26.96 -6.44 -7.93
CA TRP A 31 26.08 -7.28 -8.71
C TRP A 31 26.73 -7.68 -10.05
N ARG A 32 26.61 -8.93 -10.42
CA ARG A 32 26.85 -9.39 -11.78
C ARG A 32 25.59 -9.23 -12.62
N THR A 33 25.68 -8.53 -13.74
CA THR A 33 24.51 -8.27 -14.59
C THR A 33 24.52 -9.15 -15.83
N ILE A 34 23.36 -9.72 -16.16
CA ILE A 34 23.08 -10.36 -17.45
C ILE A 34 21.98 -9.57 -18.16
N PHE A 35 21.99 -9.57 -19.50
CA PHE A 35 21.15 -8.68 -20.29
C PHE A 35 20.25 -9.47 -21.24
N ALA A 36 18.95 -9.14 -21.24
CA ALA A 36 17.99 -9.61 -22.23
C ALA A 36 17.45 -8.40 -23.01
N PRO A 37 17.54 -8.38 -24.34
CA PRO A 37 17.07 -7.25 -25.14
C PRO A 37 15.55 -7.27 -25.37
N ASP A 38 14.90 -8.41 -25.18
CA ASP A 38 13.48 -8.63 -25.43
C ASP A 38 12.90 -9.71 -24.48
N ALA A 39 11.59 -9.86 -24.51
CA ALA A 39 10.87 -10.77 -23.63
C ALA A 39 11.20 -12.26 -23.91
N ASP A 40 11.32 -12.64 -25.17
CA ASP A 40 11.60 -14.02 -25.55
C ASP A 40 12.98 -14.45 -25.07
N SER A 41 13.98 -13.61 -25.24
CA SER A 41 15.33 -13.80 -24.73
C SER A 41 15.35 -13.91 -23.21
N ALA A 42 14.58 -13.05 -22.52
CA ALA A 42 14.47 -13.07 -21.06
C ALA A 42 13.87 -14.41 -20.56
N ILE A 43 12.78 -14.85 -21.18
CA ILE A 43 12.13 -16.14 -20.83
C ILE A 43 13.04 -17.33 -21.13
N ALA A 44 13.74 -17.33 -22.27
CA ALA A 44 14.71 -18.38 -22.61
C ALA A 44 15.86 -18.45 -21.59
N MET A 45 16.38 -17.29 -21.18
CA MET A 45 17.45 -17.19 -20.19
C MET A 45 17.06 -17.72 -18.81
N LEU A 46 15.78 -17.60 -18.39
CA LEU A 46 15.32 -18.15 -17.11
C LEU A 46 15.51 -19.66 -16.97
N ALA A 47 15.56 -20.39 -18.08
CA ALA A 47 15.78 -21.84 -18.10
C ALA A 47 17.26 -22.25 -18.10
N THR A 48 18.18 -21.29 -18.25
CA THR A 48 19.63 -21.54 -18.24
C THR A 48 20.17 -21.69 -16.80
N PRO A 49 21.35 -22.29 -16.61
CA PRO A 49 22.00 -22.38 -15.29
C PRO A 49 22.20 -20.99 -14.66
N GLU A 50 22.54 -19.96 -15.45
CA GLU A 50 22.68 -18.58 -14.97
C GLU A 50 21.32 -17.98 -14.58
N GLY A 51 20.26 -18.26 -15.36
CA GLY A 51 18.89 -17.85 -15.05
C GLY A 51 18.32 -18.51 -13.78
N LEU A 52 18.74 -19.73 -13.48
CA LEU A 52 18.38 -20.41 -12.23
C LEU A 52 19.06 -19.79 -11.01
N ALA A 53 20.21 -19.18 -11.18
CA ALA A 53 20.98 -18.51 -10.12
C ALA A 53 20.65 -17.02 -9.93
N LEU A 54 19.62 -16.48 -10.62
CA LEU A 54 19.23 -15.09 -10.50
C LEU A 54 18.71 -14.74 -9.10
N ASP A 55 19.19 -13.61 -8.59
CA ASP A 55 18.73 -13.02 -7.33
C ASP A 55 17.64 -11.96 -7.54
N ALA A 56 17.64 -11.26 -8.68
CA ALA A 56 16.64 -10.26 -9.03
C ALA A 56 16.54 -10.03 -10.55
N ILE A 57 15.41 -9.44 -10.97
CA ILE A 57 15.18 -8.93 -12.31
C ILE A 57 14.87 -7.43 -12.23
N VAL A 58 15.45 -6.65 -13.15
CA VAL A 58 15.04 -5.28 -13.47
C VAL A 58 14.49 -5.29 -14.89
N LEU A 59 13.24 -4.89 -15.04
CA LEU A 59 12.46 -4.95 -16.28
C LEU A 59 12.04 -3.55 -16.70
N ASP A 60 12.30 -3.16 -17.94
CA ASP A 60 11.68 -1.94 -18.51
C ASP A 60 10.20 -2.19 -18.78
N HIS A 61 9.39 -1.16 -18.55
CA HIS A 61 7.95 -1.20 -18.88
C HIS A 61 7.68 -1.49 -20.36
N TRP A 62 8.50 -0.94 -21.24
CA TRP A 62 8.38 -1.14 -22.68
C TRP A 62 9.47 -2.09 -23.17
N VAL A 63 9.08 -3.30 -23.52
CA VAL A 63 9.98 -4.29 -24.12
C VAL A 63 9.34 -4.82 -25.41
N PRO A 64 10.05 -4.87 -26.54
CA PRO A 64 9.50 -5.34 -27.80
C PRO A 64 8.85 -6.73 -27.67
N GLY A 65 7.62 -6.85 -28.19
CA GLY A 65 6.88 -8.11 -28.24
C GLY A 65 5.97 -8.39 -27.04
N PHE A 66 6.12 -7.66 -25.91
CA PHE A 66 5.29 -7.88 -24.71
C PHE A 66 4.98 -6.56 -23.96
N ASP A 67 3.79 -6.51 -23.39
CA ASP A 67 3.48 -5.57 -22.31
C ASP A 67 4.23 -6.00 -21.04
N GLY A 68 4.82 -5.04 -20.32
CA GLY A 68 5.58 -5.31 -19.11
C GLY A 68 4.82 -6.14 -18.06
N ALA A 69 3.52 -5.89 -17.89
CA ALA A 69 2.66 -6.64 -16.98
C ALA A 69 2.50 -8.11 -17.42
N ALA A 70 2.32 -8.36 -18.71
CA ALA A 70 2.22 -9.72 -19.27
C ALA A 70 3.52 -10.50 -19.10
N LEU A 71 4.67 -9.85 -19.29
CA LEU A 71 5.98 -10.45 -19.08
C LEU A 71 6.21 -10.78 -17.59
N ILE A 72 5.82 -9.90 -16.68
CA ILE A 72 5.89 -10.18 -15.23
C ILE A 72 5.07 -11.42 -14.87
N ALA A 73 3.84 -11.54 -15.38
CA ALA A 73 3.00 -12.71 -15.15
C ALA A 73 3.66 -13.98 -15.67
N ALA A 74 4.22 -13.99 -16.89
CA ALA A 74 4.93 -15.12 -17.47
C ALA A 74 6.20 -15.53 -16.69
N ILE A 75 6.92 -14.55 -16.12
CA ILE A 75 8.06 -14.81 -15.23
C ILE A 75 7.56 -15.42 -13.91
N ARG A 76 6.47 -14.91 -13.33
CA ARG A 76 5.88 -15.40 -12.08
C ARG A 76 5.43 -16.87 -12.17
N GLU A 77 4.88 -17.29 -13.30
CA GLU A 77 4.53 -18.71 -13.53
C GLU A 77 5.74 -19.63 -13.39
N ARG A 78 6.93 -19.20 -13.83
CA ARG A 78 8.17 -19.98 -13.81
C ARG A 78 8.99 -19.78 -12.54
N ARG A 79 9.01 -18.59 -12.01
CA ARG A 79 9.82 -18.15 -10.86
C ARG A 79 8.99 -17.31 -9.88
N PRO A 80 8.12 -17.96 -9.08
CA PRO A 80 7.16 -17.25 -8.20
C PRO A 80 7.79 -16.31 -7.16
N ALA A 81 8.98 -16.64 -6.67
CA ALA A 81 9.66 -15.93 -5.59
C ALA A 81 10.75 -14.95 -6.06
N LEU A 82 11.12 -14.96 -7.36
CA LEU A 82 12.22 -14.13 -7.86
C LEU A 82 11.82 -12.63 -7.81
N PRO A 83 12.60 -11.76 -7.16
CA PRO A 83 12.33 -10.33 -7.13
C PRO A 83 12.31 -9.69 -8.52
N ILE A 84 11.26 -8.91 -8.83
CA ILE A 84 11.11 -8.20 -10.11
C ILE A 84 10.87 -6.73 -9.81
N LEU A 85 11.78 -5.86 -10.23
CA LEU A 85 11.66 -4.41 -10.18
C LEU A 85 11.32 -3.88 -11.57
N MET A 86 10.21 -3.17 -11.74
CA MET A 86 9.85 -2.57 -13.03
C MET A 86 10.35 -1.14 -13.12
N LEU A 87 10.92 -0.77 -14.28
CA LEU A 87 11.31 0.60 -14.62
C LEU A 87 10.26 1.22 -15.53
N THR A 88 9.85 2.45 -15.28
CA THR A 88 8.89 3.17 -16.12
C THR A 88 9.34 4.60 -16.38
N ALA A 89 9.19 5.06 -17.64
CA ALA A 89 9.48 6.43 -18.03
C ALA A 89 8.39 7.43 -17.65
N HIS A 90 7.17 6.95 -17.35
CA HIS A 90 6.03 7.79 -17.06
C HIS A 90 5.64 7.65 -15.59
N THR A 91 5.28 8.77 -14.98
CA THR A 91 4.58 8.86 -13.71
C THR A 91 3.15 8.30 -13.79
N SER A 92 2.83 7.53 -14.83
CA SER A 92 1.53 6.89 -15.00
C SER A 92 1.35 5.80 -13.93
N VAL A 93 0.59 6.14 -12.94
CA VAL A 93 0.23 5.27 -11.82
C VAL A 93 -0.48 4.00 -12.31
N ALA A 94 -1.23 4.07 -13.42
CA ALA A 94 -1.90 2.91 -14.01
C ALA A 94 -0.90 1.79 -14.36
N ILE A 95 0.22 2.14 -14.99
CA ILE A 95 1.29 1.20 -15.37
C ILE A 95 1.92 0.53 -14.15
N ALA A 96 2.19 1.32 -13.10
CA ALA A 96 2.73 0.79 -11.85
C ALA A 96 1.75 -0.17 -11.16
N VAL A 97 0.45 0.16 -11.16
CA VAL A 97 -0.61 -0.69 -10.60
C VAL A 97 -0.73 -2.00 -11.37
N ASP A 98 -0.70 -1.96 -12.71
CA ASP A 98 -0.80 -3.16 -13.54
C ASP A 98 0.41 -4.07 -13.34
N ALA A 99 1.61 -3.51 -13.22
CA ALA A 99 2.82 -4.25 -12.88
C ALA A 99 2.74 -4.92 -11.50
N MET A 100 2.29 -4.19 -10.49
CA MET A 100 2.12 -4.74 -9.13
C MET A 100 1.05 -5.83 -9.09
N ARG A 101 -0.05 -5.68 -9.82
CA ARG A 101 -1.09 -6.72 -9.99
C ARG A 101 -0.55 -7.95 -10.70
N ALA A 102 0.30 -7.77 -11.71
CA ALA A 102 0.97 -8.86 -12.42
C ALA A 102 2.02 -9.58 -11.56
N GLY A 103 2.40 -9.00 -10.42
CA GLY A 103 3.33 -9.59 -9.45
C GLY A 103 4.72 -8.97 -9.40
N ALA A 104 4.93 -7.75 -9.90
CA ALA A 104 6.17 -7.02 -9.62
C ALA A 104 6.41 -6.90 -8.11
N THR A 105 7.68 -6.91 -7.71
CA THR A 105 8.08 -6.71 -6.30
C THR A 105 8.06 -5.24 -5.94
N ASP A 106 8.49 -4.37 -6.87
CA ASP A 106 8.49 -2.92 -6.74
C ASP A 106 8.59 -2.27 -8.13
N PHE A 107 8.45 -0.93 -8.21
CA PHE A 107 8.69 -0.19 -9.42
C PHE A 107 9.50 1.09 -9.18
N LEU A 108 10.23 1.54 -10.18
CA LEU A 108 11.06 2.74 -10.15
C LEU A 108 10.76 3.63 -11.36
N VAL A 109 10.67 4.94 -11.13
CA VAL A 109 10.42 5.92 -12.20
C VAL A 109 11.75 6.43 -12.76
N LYS A 110 11.89 6.44 -14.09
CA LYS A 110 13.02 7.05 -14.80
C LYS A 110 12.90 8.60 -14.75
N PRO A 111 14.00 9.36 -14.59
CA PRO A 111 15.40 8.93 -14.47
C PRO A 111 15.70 8.32 -13.10
N ILE A 112 16.48 7.23 -13.10
CA ILE A 112 16.75 6.46 -11.89
C ILE A 112 17.97 7.02 -11.18
N ALA A 113 17.79 7.49 -9.95
CA ALA A 113 18.91 7.81 -9.08
C ALA A 113 19.63 6.51 -8.65
N PRO A 114 20.98 6.45 -8.73
CA PRO A 114 21.75 5.25 -8.38
C PRO A 114 21.38 4.67 -7.00
N ASP A 115 21.30 5.52 -5.99
CA ASP A 115 20.99 5.10 -4.61
C ASP A 115 19.60 4.50 -4.49
N ARG A 116 18.62 4.99 -5.25
CA ARG A 116 17.24 4.42 -5.25
C ARG A 116 17.20 3.02 -5.87
N LEU A 117 17.94 2.81 -6.96
CA LEU A 117 18.04 1.49 -7.58
C LEU A 117 18.66 0.47 -6.61
N LEU A 118 19.79 0.83 -5.99
CA LEU A 118 20.49 -0.06 -5.07
C LEU A 118 19.66 -0.36 -3.81
N THR A 119 19.03 0.65 -3.23
CA THR A 119 18.12 0.47 -2.09
C THR A 119 16.96 -0.46 -2.43
N ALA A 120 16.36 -0.32 -3.63
CA ALA A 120 15.27 -1.18 -4.07
C ALA A 120 15.73 -2.63 -4.31
N LEU A 121 16.91 -2.82 -4.92
CA LEU A 121 17.50 -4.15 -5.13
C LEU A 121 17.82 -4.85 -3.79
N ASP A 122 18.44 -4.13 -2.85
CA ASP A 122 18.77 -4.68 -1.53
C ASP A 122 17.51 -5.02 -0.71
N ALA A 123 16.50 -4.16 -0.78
CA ALA A 123 15.20 -4.43 -0.15
C ALA A 123 14.49 -5.64 -0.77
N ALA A 124 14.55 -5.79 -2.09
CA ALA A 124 13.91 -6.89 -2.81
C ALA A 124 14.56 -8.25 -2.50
N VAL A 125 15.89 -8.31 -2.42
CA VAL A 125 16.67 -9.54 -2.17
C VAL A 125 16.78 -9.85 -0.67
N GLY A 126 16.87 -8.84 0.19
CA GLY A 126 16.89 -9.00 1.65
C GLY A 126 15.61 -9.64 2.20
N SER A 127 14.51 -9.56 1.44
CA SER A 127 13.25 -10.25 1.73
C SER A 127 13.27 -11.74 1.34
N GLY A 128 14.30 -12.22 0.65
CA GLY A 128 14.38 -13.54 0.01
C GLY A 128 15.23 -14.61 0.69
N ALA A 129 15.96 -14.29 1.76
CA ALA A 129 16.87 -15.23 2.42
C ALA A 129 16.19 -16.07 3.50
N SER A 130 15.25 -16.92 3.12
CA SER A 130 14.90 -18.13 3.87
C SER A 130 14.31 -19.14 2.86
N GLY A 131 15.14 -20.10 2.46
CA GLY A 131 14.79 -21.10 1.49
C GLY A 131 13.77 -22.11 1.98
N GLY A 132 13.02 -22.63 1.02
CA GLY A 132 12.44 -23.96 1.04
C GLY A 132 11.04 -24.09 1.64
N GLU A 133 10.20 -24.64 0.79
CA GLU A 133 8.86 -25.17 0.99
C GLU A 133 7.69 -24.22 0.73
N LEU A 134 6.89 -24.62 -0.25
CA LEU A 134 5.55 -24.15 -0.53
C LEU A 134 4.63 -24.38 0.68
N ARG A 135 4.71 -23.52 1.67
CA ARG A 135 3.67 -23.41 2.69
C ARG A 135 2.61 -22.44 2.18
N PRO A 136 1.32 -22.68 2.43
CA PRO A 136 0.24 -21.79 2.06
C PRO A 136 0.56 -20.35 2.54
N LEU A 137 0.20 -19.35 1.73
CA LEU A 137 0.46 -17.92 1.99
C LEU A 137 -0.01 -17.43 3.38
N SER A 138 -0.86 -18.20 4.05
CA SER A 138 -1.31 -17.95 5.42
C SER A 138 -0.24 -18.19 6.50
N GLU A 139 0.83 -18.96 6.24
CA GLU A 139 1.81 -19.34 7.28
C GLU A 139 3.15 -18.58 7.24
N LYS A 140 3.41 -17.74 6.22
CA LYS A 140 4.68 -16.97 6.12
C LYS A 140 4.55 -15.48 6.40
N ILE A 141 3.42 -15.01 6.90
CA ILE A 141 3.29 -13.66 7.42
C ILE A 141 3.61 -13.72 8.93
N SER A 142 4.88 -13.86 9.24
CA SER A 142 5.40 -13.46 10.55
C SER A 142 5.53 -11.92 10.58
N ALA A 143 4.44 -11.23 10.26
CA ALA A 143 4.25 -9.85 10.64
C ALA A 143 3.63 -9.87 12.03
N PRO A 144 4.10 -9.07 12.98
CA PRO A 144 3.58 -9.12 14.32
C PRO A 144 2.07 -8.83 14.31
N LEU A 145 1.31 -9.76 14.83
CA LEU A 145 0.01 -9.67 15.51
C LEU A 145 -1.16 -8.97 14.81
N ALA A 146 -0.97 -7.92 14.00
CA ALA A 146 -2.05 -7.06 13.58
C ALA A 146 -3.00 -7.67 12.52
N PHE A 147 -2.51 -8.42 11.53
CA PHE A 147 -3.39 -9.06 10.53
C PHE A 147 -4.02 -10.36 11.03
N ASP A 148 -3.34 -11.09 11.93
CA ASP A 148 -3.84 -12.34 12.51
C ASP A 148 -4.96 -12.09 13.54
N GLU A 149 -5.02 -10.89 14.11
CA GLU A 149 -6.10 -10.46 15.01
C GLU A 149 -7.38 -10.05 14.25
N ILE A 150 -7.31 -9.79 12.94
CA ILE A 150 -8.48 -9.43 12.14
C ILE A 150 -9.34 -10.66 11.88
N VAL A 151 -10.52 -10.66 12.49
CA VAL A 151 -11.48 -11.75 12.39
C VAL A 151 -12.16 -11.75 11.03
N GLY A 152 -12.06 -12.86 10.31
CA GLY A 152 -12.72 -13.09 9.04
C GLY A 152 -12.07 -14.22 8.24
N SER A 153 -12.89 -15.05 7.62
CA SER A 153 -12.49 -16.27 6.87
C SER A 153 -12.95 -16.27 5.42
N VAL A 154 -13.88 -15.39 5.07
CA VAL A 154 -14.46 -15.33 3.72
C VAL A 154 -13.38 -15.00 2.69
N PRO A 155 -13.27 -15.74 1.54
CA PRO A 155 -12.19 -15.61 0.58
C PRO A 155 -11.97 -14.18 0.05
N ARG A 156 -13.05 -13.44 -0.26
CA ARG A 156 -12.95 -12.03 -0.72
C ARG A 156 -12.32 -11.13 0.33
N PHE A 157 -12.68 -11.31 1.61
CA PHE A 157 -12.09 -10.54 2.71
C PHE A 157 -10.62 -10.94 2.94
N ARG A 158 -10.30 -12.23 2.91
CA ARG A 158 -8.91 -12.71 3.01
C ARG A 158 -8.03 -12.22 1.86
N ALA A 159 -8.56 -12.16 0.64
CA ALA A 159 -7.86 -11.57 -0.50
C ALA A 159 -7.55 -10.08 -0.27
N ALA A 160 -8.51 -9.30 0.26
CA ALA A 160 -8.28 -7.90 0.61
C ALA A 160 -7.19 -7.75 1.68
N LEU A 161 -7.21 -8.57 2.74
CA LEU A 161 -6.17 -8.57 3.77
C LEU A 161 -4.80 -8.99 3.23
N ALA A 162 -4.74 -9.94 2.29
CA ALA A 162 -3.49 -10.33 1.65
C ALA A 162 -2.88 -9.20 0.81
N ILE A 163 -3.71 -8.42 0.09
CA ILE A 163 -3.28 -7.21 -0.62
C ILE A 163 -2.75 -6.18 0.39
N ALA A 164 -3.49 -5.93 1.48
CA ALA A 164 -3.10 -5.01 2.54
C ALA A 164 -1.75 -5.40 3.18
N ALA A 165 -1.54 -6.68 3.46
CA ALA A 165 -0.30 -7.20 4.03
C ALA A 165 0.91 -7.04 3.08
N LYS A 166 0.71 -7.25 1.77
CA LYS A 166 1.73 -6.95 0.76
C LYS A 166 2.03 -5.44 0.71
N ALA A 167 0.98 -4.62 0.69
CA ALA A 167 1.11 -3.16 0.67
C ALA A 167 1.81 -2.62 1.92
N ALA A 168 1.70 -3.29 3.07
CA ALA A 168 2.34 -2.86 4.31
C ALA A 168 3.85 -2.68 4.16
N ARG A 169 4.51 -3.55 3.40
CA ARG A 169 5.97 -3.52 3.17
C ARG A 169 6.41 -2.51 2.12
N ALA A 170 5.50 -2.06 1.26
CA ALA A 170 5.78 -1.08 0.22
C ALA A 170 5.67 0.36 0.79
N ARG A 171 6.47 1.29 0.24
CA ARG A 171 6.40 2.72 0.61
C ARG A 171 5.42 3.52 -0.25
N VAL A 172 4.36 2.86 -0.73
CA VAL A 172 3.37 3.48 -1.62
C VAL A 172 2.10 3.87 -0.86
N PRO A 173 1.34 4.85 -1.35
CA PRO A 173 0.00 5.12 -0.85
C PRO A 173 -0.91 3.90 -0.97
N VAL A 174 -1.81 3.74 0.00
CA VAL A 174 -2.82 2.69 0.01
C VAL A 174 -4.19 3.33 0.11
N LEU A 175 -5.10 2.97 -0.79
CA LEU A 175 -6.49 3.38 -0.74
C LEU A 175 -7.36 2.22 -0.25
N ILE A 176 -8.04 2.42 0.87
CA ILE A 176 -8.96 1.44 1.46
C ILE A 176 -10.39 1.87 1.13
N GLU A 177 -11.08 1.11 0.30
CA GLU A 177 -12.49 1.35 -0.03
C GLU A 177 -13.41 0.37 0.67
N GLY A 178 -14.57 0.86 1.10
CA GLY A 178 -15.61 0.04 1.70
C GLY A 178 -16.63 0.87 2.46
N GLU A 179 -17.79 0.31 2.69
CA GLU A 179 -18.88 0.98 3.40
C GLU A 179 -18.47 1.46 4.80
N SER A 180 -19.28 2.37 5.37
CA SER A 180 -19.07 2.80 6.75
C SER A 180 -19.20 1.61 7.70
N GLY A 181 -18.27 1.53 8.67
CA GLY A 181 -18.30 0.50 9.72
C GLY A 181 -17.76 -0.88 9.31
N VAL A 182 -17.15 -1.07 8.12
CA VAL A 182 -16.58 -2.38 7.70
C VAL A 182 -15.20 -2.69 8.31
N GLY A 183 -14.62 -1.76 9.07
CA GLY A 183 -13.31 -1.96 9.71
C GLY A 183 -12.12 -1.39 8.94
N LYS A 184 -12.30 -0.32 8.14
CA LYS A 184 -11.21 0.34 7.37
C LYS A 184 -10.05 0.79 8.27
N GLU A 185 -10.36 1.36 9.45
CA GLU A 185 -9.36 1.79 10.44
C GLU A 185 -8.53 0.62 10.95
N VAL A 186 -9.17 -0.51 11.27
CA VAL A 186 -8.48 -1.73 11.73
C VAL A 186 -7.49 -2.24 10.68
N VAL A 187 -7.87 -2.17 9.39
CA VAL A 187 -6.97 -2.55 8.30
C VAL A 187 -5.83 -1.55 8.14
N ALA A 188 -6.08 -0.24 8.31
CA ALA A 188 -5.04 0.79 8.27
C ALA A 188 -4.01 0.62 9.40
N ASP A 189 -4.48 0.34 10.63
CA ASP A 189 -3.64 0.02 11.78
C ASP A 189 -2.77 -1.21 11.50
N ALA A 190 -3.35 -2.27 10.93
CA ALA A 190 -2.63 -3.48 10.58
C ALA A 190 -1.57 -3.23 9.50
N ILE A 191 -1.88 -2.40 8.48
CA ILE A 191 -0.91 -2.00 7.45
C ILE A 191 0.26 -1.24 8.08
N HIS A 192 -0.01 -0.32 8.99
CA HIS A 192 1.04 0.44 9.68
C HIS A 192 1.89 -0.48 10.58
N ALA A 193 1.26 -1.31 11.41
CA ALA A 193 1.93 -2.23 12.33
C ALA A 193 2.83 -3.26 11.63
N ALA A 194 2.45 -3.68 10.40
CA ALA A 194 3.24 -4.59 9.57
C ALA A 194 4.26 -3.88 8.66
N SER A 195 4.37 -2.55 8.74
CA SER A 195 5.24 -1.75 7.88
C SER A 195 6.63 -1.54 8.50
N PRO A 196 7.64 -1.13 7.70
CA PRO A 196 8.92 -0.68 8.24
C PRO A 196 8.82 0.52 9.20
N ARG A 197 7.67 1.22 9.21
CA ARG A 197 7.40 2.39 10.07
C ARG A 197 6.56 2.04 11.30
N ALA A 198 6.41 0.77 11.66
CA ALA A 198 5.59 0.33 12.81
C ALA A 198 5.99 0.95 14.16
N LYS A 199 7.24 1.41 14.30
CA LYS A 199 7.74 2.07 15.52
C LYS A 199 7.60 3.59 15.49
N ASN A 200 7.21 4.14 14.35
CA ASN A 200 7.05 5.58 14.13
C ASN A 200 5.57 5.98 14.34
N PRO A 201 5.25 7.28 14.45
CA PRO A 201 3.88 7.70 14.72
C PRO A 201 2.91 7.27 13.59
N LEU A 202 1.72 6.83 14.00
CA LEU A 202 0.54 6.73 13.15
C LEU A 202 -0.42 7.84 13.57
N ILE A 203 -0.62 8.80 12.69
CA ILE A 203 -1.56 9.91 12.93
C ILE A 203 -2.82 9.62 12.13
N ALA A 204 -3.96 9.50 12.80
CA ALA A 204 -5.26 9.31 12.15
C ALA A 204 -6.05 10.62 12.10
N VAL A 205 -6.67 10.89 10.96
CA VAL A 205 -7.51 12.07 10.74
C VAL A 205 -8.77 11.63 10.00
N ASN A 206 -9.93 11.91 10.58
CA ASN A 206 -11.20 11.76 9.87
C ASN A 206 -11.54 13.09 9.19
N CYS A 207 -11.45 13.13 7.85
CA CYS A 207 -11.68 14.34 7.05
C CYS A 207 -13.14 14.79 7.08
N GLY A 208 -14.09 13.88 7.22
CA GLY A 208 -15.51 14.20 7.31
C GLY A 208 -15.93 14.80 8.66
N ALA A 209 -15.15 14.58 9.72
CA ALA A 209 -15.42 15.14 11.04
C ALA A 209 -14.91 16.58 11.21
N ILE A 210 -14.09 17.07 10.29
CA ILE A 210 -13.50 18.43 10.36
C ILE A 210 -14.38 19.40 9.54
N PRO A 211 -14.77 20.55 10.07
CA PRO A 211 -15.43 21.60 9.28
C PRO A 211 -14.60 21.97 8.04
N GLN A 212 -15.24 22.08 6.88
CA GLN A 212 -14.55 22.25 5.59
C GLN A 212 -13.56 23.44 5.56
N ASN A 213 -13.91 24.54 6.23
CA ASN A 213 -13.06 25.72 6.33
C ASN A 213 -11.82 25.53 7.24
N LEU A 214 -11.75 24.45 8.02
CA LEU A 214 -10.65 24.15 8.93
C LEU A 214 -9.77 22.99 8.43
N VAL A 215 -10.24 22.20 7.46
CA VAL A 215 -9.54 21.01 6.96
C VAL A 215 -8.10 21.32 6.54
N GLU A 216 -7.89 22.38 5.76
CA GLU A 216 -6.53 22.76 5.35
C GLU A 216 -5.63 23.11 6.52
N SER A 217 -6.16 23.87 7.48
CA SER A 217 -5.43 24.27 8.68
C SER A 217 -5.07 23.06 9.55
N GLU A 218 -5.97 22.11 9.69
CA GLU A 218 -5.72 20.86 10.43
C GLU A 218 -4.66 20.00 9.74
N LEU A 219 -4.76 19.82 8.44
CA LEU A 219 -3.85 18.94 7.71
C LEU A 219 -2.46 19.55 7.51
N PHE A 220 -2.38 20.81 7.06
CA PHE A 220 -1.13 21.43 6.63
C PHE A 220 -0.56 22.44 7.62
N GLY A 221 -1.36 22.84 8.63
CA GLY A 221 -0.98 23.87 9.61
C GLY A 221 -1.16 25.30 9.09
N HIS A 222 -0.97 26.26 9.97
CA HIS A 222 -1.02 27.69 9.61
C HIS A 222 -0.02 28.51 10.43
N GLU A 223 0.40 29.63 9.86
CA GLU A 223 1.16 30.65 10.57
C GLU A 223 0.21 31.63 11.25
N ARG A 224 0.70 32.31 12.29
CA ARG A 224 -0.05 33.35 13.00
C ARG A 224 -0.53 34.43 12.03
N GLY A 225 -1.82 34.78 12.09
CA GLY A 225 -2.42 35.82 11.24
C GLY A 225 -2.80 35.32 9.83
N ALA A 226 -2.71 34.02 9.53
CA ALA A 226 -3.01 33.46 8.21
C ALA A 226 -4.48 33.67 7.77
N PHE A 227 -5.40 33.73 8.74
CA PHE A 227 -6.83 33.99 8.53
C PHE A 227 -7.45 34.60 9.81
N THR A 228 -8.68 35.09 9.73
CA THR A 228 -9.42 35.62 10.89
C THR A 228 -9.65 34.52 11.91
N GLY A 229 -8.97 34.60 13.08
CA GLY A 229 -8.99 33.54 14.12
C GLY A 229 -7.68 32.77 14.27
N ALA A 230 -6.70 32.96 13.39
CA ALA A 230 -5.36 32.38 13.51
C ALA A 230 -4.49 33.17 14.50
N PHE A 231 -4.83 33.11 15.79
CA PHE A 231 -4.12 33.85 16.84
C PHE A 231 -2.71 33.34 17.09
N ASP A 232 -2.50 32.04 16.94
CA ASP A 232 -1.22 31.39 17.13
C ASP A 232 -0.85 30.54 15.89
N ARG A 233 0.42 30.14 15.78
CA ARG A 233 0.87 29.18 14.80
C ARG A 233 0.39 27.76 15.18
N LYS A 234 -0.10 26.99 14.21
CA LYS A 234 -0.49 25.58 14.38
C LYS A 234 0.35 24.67 13.49
N ILE A 235 0.87 23.60 14.07
CA ILE A 235 1.51 22.51 13.35
C ILE A 235 0.41 21.64 12.73
N GLY A 236 0.55 21.27 11.44
CA GLY A 236 -0.41 20.43 10.75
C GLY A 236 -0.14 18.94 10.95
N ARG A 237 -1.17 18.11 10.73
CA ARG A 237 -1.11 16.65 10.89
C ARG A 237 -0.05 15.99 10.01
N PHE A 238 0.21 16.53 8.82
CA PHE A 238 1.31 16.05 7.97
C PHE A 238 2.68 16.22 8.63
N GLN A 239 2.91 17.34 9.29
CA GLN A 239 4.16 17.59 10.00
C GLN A 239 4.27 16.75 11.28
N GLU A 240 3.16 16.49 11.98
CA GLU A 240 3.12 15.58 13.13
C GLU A 240 3.43 14.14 12.74
N ALA A 241 3.06 13.74 11.51
CA ALA A 241 3.29 12.40 10.98
C ALA A 241 4.67 12.22 10.31
N ASP A 242 5.55 13.22 10.36
CA ASP A 242 6.85 13.15 9.68
C ASP A 242 7.70 11.96 10.17
N GLY A 243 8.29 11.24 9.23
CA GLY A 243 8.96 9.95 9.46
C GLY A 243 8.00 8.77 9.67
N GLY A 244 6.69 9.01 9.84
CA GLY A 244 5.66 8.03 10.19
C GLY A 244 4.64 7.76 9.09
N THR A 245 3.39 7.56 9.51
CA THR A 245 2.24 7.29 8.64
C THR A 245 1.09 8.21 8.99
N LEU A 246 0.45 8.78 7.97
CA LEU A 246 -0.81 9.53 8.11
C LEU A 246 -1.95 8.68 7.53
N PHE A 247 -2.95 8.41 8.35
CA PHE A 247 -4.20 7.78 7.94
C PHE A 247 -5.27 8.83 7.75
N LEU A 248 -5.76 8.98 6.51
CA LEU A 248 -6.82 9.90 6.13
C LEU A 248 -8.13 9.11 5.95
N ASP A 249 -8.99 9.10 6.94
CA ASP A 249 -10.32 8.52 6.79
C ASP A 249 -11.29 9.51 6.13
N GLU A 250 -12.23 8.98 5.35
CA GLU A 250 -13.21 9.75 4.58
C GLU A 250 -12.54 10.79 3.64
N VAL A 251 -11.46 10.38 2.95
CA VAL A 251 -10.71 11.26 2.03
C VAL A 251 -11.56 11.87 0.92
N GLY A 252 -12.66 11.22 0.54
CA GLY A 252 -13.64 11.72 -0.43
C GLY A 252 -14.46 12.93 0.07
N GLU A 253 -14.32 13.34 1.34
CA GLU A 253 -14.94 14.54 1.90
C GLU A 253 -14.04 15.78 1.85
N LEU A 254 -12.80 15.63 1.37
CA LEU A 254 -11.87 16.76 1.27
C LEU A 254 -12.35 17.82 0.29
N PRO A 255 -12.33 19.11 0.66
CA PRO A 255 -12.58 20.20 -0.28
C PRO A 255 -11.48 20.26 -1.35
N LEU A 256 -11.82 20.76 -2.54
CA LEU A 256 -10.91 20.78 -3.70
C LEU A 256 -9.56 21.47 -3.42
N ASP A 257 -9.57 22.54 -2.62
CA ASP A 257 -8.34 23.26 -2.26
C ASP A 257 -7.40 22.40 -1.41
N ALA A 258 -7.95 21.64 -0.46
CA ALA A 258 -7.18 20.68 0.32
C ALA A 258 -6.65 19.51 -0.54
N GLN A 259 -7.43 19.08 -1.55
CA GLN A 259 -6.98 18.05 -2.51
C GLN A 259 -5.76 18.49 -3.31
N VAL A 260 -5.68 19.78 -3.73
CA VAL A 260 -4.51 20.34 -4.43
C VAL A 260 -3.25 20.27 -3.56
N LYS A 261 -3.38 20.62 -2.27
CA LYS A 261 -2.24 20.56 -1.35
C LYS A 261 -1.83 19.12 -1.04
N LEU A 262 -2.80 18.23 -0.85
CA LEU A 262 -2.54 16.79 -0.67
C LEU A 262 -1.78 16.20 -1.86
N LEU A 263 -2.17 16.57 -3.08
CA LEU A 263 -1.46 16.13 -4.29
C LEU A 263 0.00 16.55 -4.28
N ARG A 264 0.31 17.81 -3.90
CA ARG A 264 1.70 18.29 -3.77
C ARG A 264 2.50 17.46 -2.78
N VAL A 265 1.93 17.18 -1.59
CA VAL A 265 2.59 16.33 -0.59
C VAL A 265 2.89 14.94 -1.15
N LEU A 266 1.94 14.32 -1.85
CA LEU A 266 2.13 13.00 -2.45
C LEU A 266 3.14 12.97 -3.62
N GLN A 267 3.35 14.10 -4.29
CA GLN A 267 4.25 14.21 -5.44
C GLN A 267 5.68 14.57 -5.03
N SER A 268 5.84 15.62 -4.25
CA SER A 268 7.14 16.19 -3.90
C SER A 268 7.58 15.92 -2.46
N GLY A 269 6.69 15.48 -1.56
CA GLY A 269 7.00 15.37 -0.14
C GLY A 269 7.06 16.71 0.58
N GLU A 270 6.51 17.79 -0.03
CA GLU A 270 6.60 19.15 0.47
C GLU A 270 5.29 19.62 1.06
N ILE A 271 5.37 20.33 2.19
CA ILE A 271 4.24 21.04 2.79
C ILE A 271 4.52 22.52 2.92
N GLN A 272 3.46 23.31 2.75
CA GLN A 272 3.48 24.74 3.02
C GLN A 272 2.29 25.10 3.92
N PRO A 273 2.54 25.56 5.16
CA PRO A 273 1.46 26.03 6.06
C PRO A 273 0.67 27.20 5.45
N ILE A 274 -0.59 27.34 5.82
CA ILE A 274 -1.42 28.48 5.37
C ILE A 274 -0.79 29.78 5.85
N GLY A 275 -0.64 30.76 4.96
CA GLY A 275 0.02 32.04 5.25
C GLY A 275 1.55 31.93 5.42
N GLY A 276 2.12 30.74 5.38
CA GLY A 276 3.56 30.54 5.45
C GLY A 276 4.24 30.74 4.10
N ARG A 277 5.51 31.19 4.13
CA ARG A 277 6.37 31.31 2.93
C ARG A 277 7.40 30.19 2.82
N ILE A 278 7.59 29.43 3.90
CA ILE A 278 8.61 28.40 3.98
C ILE A 278 7.98 27.05 3.59
N ILE A 279 8.54 26.43 2.57
CA ILE A 279 8.25 25.05 2.19
C ILE A 279 9.11 24.14 3.07
N ARG A 280 8.55 23.01 3.51
CA ARG A 280 9.20 22.03 4.37
C ARG A 280 9.10 20.67 3.72
N ASP A 281 10.22 19.96 3.65
CA ASP A 281 10.24 18.56 3.23
C ASP A 281 9.75 17.69 4.38
N ILE A 282 8.93 16.69 4.05
CA ILE A 282 8.43 15.67 4.97
C ILE A 282 8.49 14.29 4.32
N ASP A 283 8.72 13.27 5.12
CA ASP A 283 8.68 11.86 4.71
C ASP A 283 7.50 11.14 5.37
N VAL A 284 6.31 11.28 4.82
CA VAL A 284 5.08 10.70 5.37
C VAL A 284 4.52 9.64 4.42
N ARG A 285 4.26 8.44 4.96
CA ARG A 285 3.46 7.45 4.26
C ARG A 285 1.98 7.76 4.42
N VAL A 286 1.22 7.76 3.32
CA VAL A 286 -0.22 8.01 3.35
C VAL A 286 -1.01 6.73 3.18
N ILE A 287 -1.97 6.48 4.07
CA ILE A 287 -3.05 5.50 3.92
C ILE A 287 -4.35 6.30 3.88
N ALA A 288 -5.12 6.16 2.81
CA ALA A 288 -6.40 6.85 2.64
C ALA A 288 -7.55 5.85 2.72
N ALA A 289 -8.66 6.23 3.32
CA ALA A 289 -9.87 5.43 3.35
C ALA A 289 -11.09 6.26 2.90
N THR A 290 -12.06 5.58 2.29
CA THR A 290 -13.30 6.20 1.85
C THR A 290 -14.45 5.19 1.81
N ASN A 291 -15.67 5.68 2.02
CA ASN A 291 -16.91 4.95 1.79
C ASN A 291 -17.57 5.30 0.44
N LYS A 292 -16.98 6.27 -0.30
CA LYS A 292 -17.44 6.71 -1.63
C LYS A 292 -16.66 5.97 -2.71
N THR A 293 -17.28 5.81 -3.88
CA THR A 293 -16.60 5.40 -5.11
C THR A 293 -15.91 6.64 -5.68
N LEU A 294 -14.59 6.77 -5.45
CA LEU A 294 -13.87 8.00 -5.84
C LEU A 294 -13.91 8.27 -7.34
N ILE A 295 -14.02 7.25 -8.19
CA ILE A 295 -14.14 7.45 -9.64
C ILE A 295 -15.46 8.16 -9.99
N ASP A 296 -16.54 7.90 -9.26
CA ASP A 296 -17.83 8.58 -9.46
C ASP A 296 -17.74 10.04 -8.96
N GLU A 297 -16.99 10.28 -7.87
CA GLU A 297 -16.72 11.63 -7.37
C GLU A 297 -15.85 12.44 -8.35
N VAL A 298 -14.91 11.80 -9.06
CA VAL A 298 -14.13 12.41 -10.15
C VAL A 298 -15.04 12.79 -11.30
N ALA A 299 -15.91 11.88 -11.77
CA ALA A 299 -16.86 12.16 -12.84
C ALA A 299 -17.83 13.30 -12.49
N ALA A 300 -18.17 13.44 -11.21
CA ALA A 300 -19.01 14.52 -10.69
C ALA A 300 -18.26 15.83 -10.40
N GLY A 301 -16.95 15.91 -10.62
CA GLY A 301 -16.12 17.09 -10.38
C GLY A 301 -15.89 17.43 -8.90
N ARG A 302 -16.21 16.52 -7.97
CA ARG A 302 -16.00 16.70 -6.52
C ARG A 302 -14.66 16.17 -6.03
N PHE A 303 -14.02 15.31 -6.82
CA PHE A 303 -12.68 14.80 -6.54
C PHE A 303 -11.79 14.98 -7.77
N ARG A 304 -10.52 15.34 -7.54
CA ARG A 304 -9.57 15.54 -8.63
C ARG A 304 -9.07 14.21 -9.18
N GLU A 305 -9.04 14.10 -10.48
CA GLU A 305 -8.56 12.91 -11.18
C GLU A 305 -7.07 12.62 -10.90
N ASP A 306 -6.23 13.67 -10.90
CA ASP A 306 -4.79 13.55 -10.62
C ASP A 306 -4.50 13.05 -9.20
N LEU A 307 -5.27 13.51 -8.21
CA LEU A 307 -5.18 13.03 -6.84
C LEU A 307 -5.66 11.57 -6.71
N TYR A 308 -6.78 11.23 -7.38
CA TYR A 308 -7.29 9.86 -7.38
C TYR A 308 -6.20 8.86 -7.81
N TYR A 309 -5.56 9.10 -8.95
CA TYR A 309 -4.50 8.20 -9.43
C TYR A 309 -3.28 8.18 -8.52
N ARG A 310 -3.00 9.25 -7.79
CA ARG A 310 -1.86 9.30 -6.87
C ARG A 310 -2.14 8.58 -5.55
N LEU A 311 -3.39 8.53 -5.09
CA LEU A 311 -3.82 7.78 -3.91
C LEU A 311 -4.05 6.30 -4.22
N ASN A 312 -4.64 5.99 -5.37
CA ASN A 312 -5.03 4.64 -5.78
C ASN A 312 -3.87 3.83 -6.38
N VAL A 313 -2.73 3.79 -5.68
CA VAL A 313 -1.57 2.96 -6.08
C VAL A 313 -1.80 1.51 -5.69
N VAL A 314 -2.25 1.27 -4.47
CA VAL A 314 -2.73 -0.05 -4.02
C VAL A 314 -4.13 0.13 -3.46
N GLN A 315 -5.09 -0.54 -4.10
CA GLN A 315 -6.48 -0.54 -3.67
C GLN A 315 -6.79 -1.78 -2.84
N VAL A 316 -7.38 -1.55 -1.66
CA VAL A 316 -7.87 -2.59 -0.76
C VAL A 316 -9.36 -2.39 -0.61
N THR A 317 -10.17 -3.26 -1.22
CA THR A 317 -11.64 -3.17 -1.14
C THR A 317 -12.15 -4.13 -0.07
N ILE A 318 -12.74 -3.58 1.00
CA ILE A 318 -13.29 -4.36 2.10
C ILE A 318 -14.78 -4.65 1.81
N PRO A 319 -15.19 -5.93 1.71
CA PRO A 319 -16.60 -6.27 1.48
C PRO A 319 -17.47 -5.92 2.69
N PRO A 320 -18.73 -5.50 2.47
CA PRO A 320 -19.68 -5.26 3.55
C PRO A 320 -20.04 -6.57 4.27
N LEU A 321 -20.51 -6.46 5.52
CA LEU A 321 -20.77 -7.61 6.39
C LEU A 321 -21.81 -8.58 5.80
N ARG A 322 -22.79 -8.07 5.05
CA ARG A 322 -23.79 -8.90 4.34
C ARG A 322 -23.20 -9.83 3.27
N ASP A 323 -22.03 -9.49 2.72
CA ASP A 323 -21.30 -10.30 1.72
C ASP A 323 -20.29 -11.26 2.39
N ARG A 324 -20.10 -11.14 3.72
CA ARG A 324 -19.26 -12.04 4.52
C ARG A 324 -19.98 -12.61 5.74
N ARG A 325 -21.24 -13.03 5.56
CA ARG A 325 -22.09 -13.54 6.65
C ARG A 325 -21.47 -14.67 7.44
N ALA A 326 -20.65 -15.52 6.80
CA ALA A 326 -19.94 -16.60 7.47
C ALA A 326 -18.97 -16.11 8.56
N ASP A 327 -18.54 -14.83 8.51
CA ASP A 327 -17.67 -14.24 9.52
C ASP A 327 -18.45 -13.71 10.75
N ILE A 328 -19.76 -13.50 10.64
CA ILE A 328 -20.60 -12.91 11.71
C ILE A 328 -20.47 -13.67 13.03
N PRO A 329 -20.56 -15.02 13.08
CA PRO A 329 -20.46 -15.72 14.35
C PRO A 329 -19.10 -15.55 15.05
N ALA A 330 -18.01 -15.51 14.27
CA ALA A 330 -16.67 -15.30 14.79
C ALA A 330 -16.47 -13.87 15.29
N LEU A 331 -16.94 -12.88 14.51
CA LEU A 331 -16.96 -11.45 14.87
C LEU A 331 -17.77 -11.20 16.15
N ALA A 332 -18.99 -11.75 16.21
CA ALA A 332 -19.86 -11.59 17.37
C ALA A 332 -19.22 -12.15 18.65
N ARG A 333 -18.60 -13.35 18.57
CA ARG A 333 -17.86 -13.93 19.70
C ARG A 333 -16.65 -13.08 20.09
N HIS A 334 -15.90 -12.57 19.13
CA HIS A 334 -14.75 -11.70 19.37
C HIS A 334 -15.16 -10.41 20.08
N LEU A 335 -16.21 -9.74 19.59
CA LEU A 335 -16.74 -8.51 20.18
C LEU A 335 -17.27 -8.77 21.60
N LEU A 336 -18.01 -9.87 21.79
CA LEU A 336 -18.51 -10.25 23.09
C LEU A 336 -17.37 -10.54 24.09
N ALA A 337 -16.33 -11.26 23.65
CA ALA A 337 -15.15 -11.52 24.49
C ALA A 337 -14.45 -10.22 24.92
N ARG A 338 -14.45 -9.19 24.07
CA ARG A 338 -13.92 -7.86 24.40
C ARG A 338 -14.80 -7.15 25.44
N ILE A 339 -16.14 -7.21 25.29
CA ILE A 339 -17.10 -6.65 26.23
C ILE A 339 -17.02 -7.38 27.58
N ALA A 340 -16.90 -8.71 27.58
CA ALA A 340 -16.83 -9.52 28.78
C ALA A 340 -15.56 -9.26 29.65
N ARG A 341 -14.57 -8.55 29.12
CA ARG A 341 -13.39 -8.07 29.90
C ARG A 341 -13.74 -6.89 30.81
N GLN A 342 -14.88 -6.23 30.58
CA GLN A 342 -15.32 -5.12 31.43
C GLN A 342 -15.83 -5.63 32.77
N PRO A 343 -15.60 -4.87 33.88
CA PRO A 343 -16.12 -5.24 35.21
C PRO A 343 -17.65 -5.41 35.19
N GLY A 344 -18.15 -6.52 35.68
CA GLY A 344 -19.58 -6.82 35.74
C GLY A 344 -20.17 -7.57 34.53
N MET A 345 -19.40 -7.78 33.45
CA MET A 345 -19.88 -8.42 32.21
C MET A 345 -19.31 -9.84 32.00
N ARG A 346 -18.84 -10.49 33.06
CA ARG A 346 -18.25 -11.86 33.00
C ARG A 346 -19.31 -12.93 32.70
N GLY A 347 -18.97 -13.89 31.82
CA GLY A 347 -19.81 -15.06 31.54
C GLY A 347 -20.89 -14.88 30.49
N LEU A 348 -20.82 -13.79 29.71
CA LEU A 348 -21.73 -13.58 28.57
C LEU A 348 -21.43 -14.59 27.45
N GLY A 349 -22.47 -15.25 26.93
CA GLY A 349 -22.42 -16.14 25.77
C GLY A 349 -23.48 -15.75 24.75
N ILE A 350 -23.36 -16.25 23.51
CA ILE A 350 -24.37 -16.09 22.45
C ILE A 350 -25.05 -17.44 22.26
N THR A 351 -26.38 -17.46 22.32
CA THR A 351 -27.20 -18.65 22.02
C THR A 351 -27.29 -18.86 20.50
N ASP A 352 -27.62 -20.09 20.08
CA ASP A 352 -27.76 -20.42 18.66
C ASP A 352 -28.93 -19.65 18.02
N ASP A 353 -30.00 -19.40 18.76
CA ASP A 353 -31.14 -18.59 18.31
C ASP A 353 -30.69 -17.13 18.04
N ALA A 354 -29.89 -16.54 18.94
CA ALA A 354 -29.34 -15.21 18.75
C ALA A 354 -28.40 -15.16 17.53
N LEU A 355 -27.55 -16.18 17.34
CA LEU A 355 -26.71 -16.29 16.15
C LEU A 355 -27.52 -16.37 14.86
N SER A 356 -28.64 -17.08 14.87
CA SER A 356 -29.55 -17.18 13.70
C SER A 356 -30.14 -15.84 13.32
N VAL A 357 -30.54 -15.02 14.31
CA VAL A 357 -31.00 -13.64 14.11
C VAL A 357 -29.90 -12.76 13.53
N LEU A 358 -28.67 -12.83 14.09
CA LEU A 358 -27.53 -12.07 13.59
C LEU A 358 -27.19 -12.41 12.13
N LEU A 359 -27.26 -13.69 11.75
CA LEU A 359 -27.01 -14.16 10.39
C LEU A 359 -28.08 -13.72 9.37
N SER A 360 -29.32 -13.57 9.81
CA SER A 360 -30.43 -13.14 8.94
C SER A 360 -30.49 -11.63 8.71
N SER A 361 -29.82 -10.84 9.55
CA SER A 361 -29.86 -9.38 9.49
C SER A 361 -29.06 -8.82 8.30
N ALA A 362 -29.47 -7.65 7.79
CA ALA A 362 -28.86 -7.00 6.62
C ALA A 362 -27.60 -6.19 6.93
N TRP A 363 -27.41 -5.77 8.18
CA TRP A 363 -26.25 -5.04 8.70
C TRP A 363 -25.86 -3.80 7.88
N PRO A 364 -26.74 -2.81 7.68
CA PRO A 364 -26.39 -1.59 6.94
C PRO A 364 -25.27 -0.78 7.61
N GLY A 365 -25.08 -0.90 8.92
CA GLY A 365 -23.96 -0.29 9.66
C GLY A 365 -22.76 -1.21 9.86
N ASN A 366 -22.75 -2.38 9.20
CA ASN A 366 -21.65 -3.35 9.22
C ASN A 366 -21.16 -3.72 10.64
N ASP A 367 -19.86 -3.84 10.84
CA ASP A 367 -19.22 -4.24 12.11
C ASP A 367 -19.51 -3.24 13.23
N ARG A 368 -19.64 -1.93 12.90
CA ARG A 368 -20.01 -0.90 13.87
C ARG A 368 -21.40 -1.13 14.46
N GLN A 369 -22.36 -1.54 13.62
CA GLN A 369 -23.71 -1.89 14.09
C GLN A 369 -23.69 -3.20 14.88
N LEU A 370 -22.90 -4.18 14.48
CA LEU A 370 -22.76 -5.45 15.20
C LEU A 370 -22.14 -5.25 16.60
N GLN A 371 -21.29 -4.24 16.76
CA GLN A 371 -20.65 -3.92 18.02
C GLN A 371 -21.59 -3.24 19.03
N ASN A 372 -22.56 -2.45 18.55
CA ASN A 372 -23.57 -1.73 19.36
C ASN A 372 -24.75 -2.63 19.75
#